data_8e5091578161c1695609b0a050cbc920
#
_entry.id   8e5091578161c1695609b0a050cbc920
#
_cell.length_a   1.000
_cell.length_b   1.000
_cell.length_c   1.000
_cell.angle_alpha   90.00
_cell.angle_beta   90.00
_cell.angle_gamma   90.00
#
_symmetry.space_group_name_H-M   'P 1'
#
loop_
_entity.id
_entity.type
_entity.pdbx_description
1 polymer ?
#
loop_
_entity_poly.entity_id
_entity_poly.type
_entity_poly.pdbx_seq_one_letter_code
_entity_poly.pdbx_strand_id
1 'polypeptide(L)'
;MCGIAGFVDTTGAGSSLTADRDRVQTMCDVMRHRGPDDAGMHVERGIALGMRRLSIIDLSTGHQPIHNEDQTVWVVFNGEIYNYRELRQQLEPLGHR
;
A
#
# COMPACT_ATOMS: atom_id res chain seq x y z
N MET A 1 3.18 3.82 14.95
CA MET A 1 3.92 4.17 13.73
C MET A 1 3.73 3.10 12.69
N CYS A 2 3.38 3.48 11.45
CA CYS A 2 3.10 2.53 10.39
C CYS A 2 4.37 1.88 9.84
N GLY A 3 4.22 0.77 9.13
CA GLY A 3 5.31 0.13 8.41
C GLY A 3 4.88 -0.19 6.98
N ILE A 4 5.80 -0.07 6.05
CA ILE A 4 5.60 -0.44 4.65
C ILE A 4 6.66 -1.44 4.23
N ALA A 5 6.30 -2.33 3.32
CA ALA A 5 7.21 -3.32 2.78
C ALA A 5 6.84 -3.64 1.34
N GLY A 6 7.76 -4.22 0.62
CA GLY A 6 7.49 -4.61 -0.75
C GLY A 6 8.73 -5.10 -1.46
N PHE A 7 8.53 -5.61 -2.65
CA PHE A 7 9.63 -6.00 -3.54
C PHE A 7 9.19 -5.96 -4.98
N VAL A 8 10.17 -5.87 -5.86
CA VAL A 8 9.99 -5.96 -7.31
C VAL A 8 10.95 -7.02 -7.82
N ASP A 9 10.42 -7.99 -8.57
CA ASP A 9 11.21 -9.00 -9.24
C ASP A 9 11.23 -8.70 -10.73
N THR A 10 12.36 -8.17 -11.20
CA THR A 10 12.54 -7.79 -12.59
C THR A 10 12.96 -8.95 -13.49
N THR A 11 13.33 -10.09 -12.92
CA THR A 11 13.81 -11.25 -13.69
C THR A 11 12.67 -12.05 -14.32
N GLY A 12 11.48 -11.94 -13.77
CA GLY A 12 10.33 -12.72 -14.22
C GLY A 12 10.45 -14.22 -13.99
N ALA A 13 11.48 -14.63 -13.26
CA ALA A 13 11.81 -16.05 -13.13
C ALA A 13 11.12 -16.65 -11.90
N GLY A 14 10.15 -17.54 -12.14
CA GLY A 14 9.71 -18.51 -11.16
C GLY A 14 8.85 -18.04 -10.00
N SER A 15 8.46 -16.79 -9.95
CA SER A 15 7.57 -16.32 -8.88
C SER A 15 6.12 -16.68 -9.21
N SER A 16 5.40 -17.23 -8.22
CA SER A 16 3.95 -17.38 -8.30
C SER A 16 3.32 -16.29 -7.43
N LEU A 17 2.06 -15.93 -7.73
CA LEU A 17 1.31 -14.98 -6.91
C LEU A 17 1.19 -15.47 -5.46
N THR A 18 1.03 -16.78 -5.26
CA THR A 18 0.95 -17.36 -3.92
C THR A 18 2.26 -17.19 -3.15
N ALA A 19 3.38 -17.50 -3.78
CA ALA A 19 4.69 -17.36 -3.15
C ALA A 19 5.02 -15.90 -2.84
N ASP A 20 4.66 -14.98 -3.74
CA ASP A 20 4.89 -13.56 -3.56
C ASP A 20 4.00 -12.99 -2.44
N ARG A 21 2.75 -13.44 -2.38
CA ARG A 21 1.84 -13.08 -1.29
C ARG A 21 2.37 -13.55 0.06
N ASP A 22 2.83 -14.78 0.14
CA ASP A 22 3.40 -15.34 1.38
C ASP A 22 4.65 -14.57 1.81
N ARG A 23 5.47 -14.17 0.86
CA ARG A 23 6.69 -13.40 1.13
C ARG A 23 6.36 -12.03 1.71
N VAL A 24 5.44 -11.28 1.08
CA VAL A 24 5.07 -9.95 1.58
C VAL A 24 4.29 -10.06 2.89
N GLN A 25 3.51 -11.13 3.07
CA GLN A 25 2.83 -11.40 4.34
C GLN A 25 3.85 -11.56 5.48
N THR A 26 4.90 -12.32 5.24
CA THR A 26 5.98 -12.50 6.23
C THR A 26 6.66 -11.17 6.54
N MET A 27 6.93 -10.37 5.51
CA MET A 27 7.51 -9.04 5.69
C MET A 27 6.61 -8.15 6.57
N CYS A 28 5.30 -8.19 6.35
CA CYS A 28 4.35 -7.43 7.15
C CYS A 28 4.26 -7.98 8.58
N ASP A 29 4.32 -9.28 8.75
CA ASP A 29 4.22 -9.90 10.07
C ASP A 29 5.38 -9.48 11.00
N VAL A 30 6.58 -9.34 10.47
CA VAL A 30 7.72 -8.88 11.27
C VAL A 30 7.58 -7.40 11.66
N MET A 31 6.71 -6.66 11.00
CA MET A 31 6.44 -5.24 11.31
C MET A 31 5.17 -5.05 12.15
N ARG A 32 4.56 -6.10 12.67
CA ARG A 32 3.28 -6.01 13.39
C ARG A 32 3.35 -5.03 14.55
N HIS A 33 4.48 -4.95 15.23
CA HIS A 33 4.68 -4.02 16.35
C HIS A 33 4.59 -2.54 15.94
N ARG A 34 4.81 -2.22 14.67
CA ARG A 34 4.72 -0.86 14.14
C ARG A 34 3.31 -0.48 13.79
N GLY A 35 2.49 -1.44 13.38
CA GLY A 35 1.13 -1.19 12.95
C GLY A 35 0.21 -2.37 13.26
N PRO A 36 -0.23 -2.51 14.53
CA PRO A 36 -1.04 -3.66 14.93
C PRO A 36 -2.51 -3.58 14.53
N ASP A 37 -2.99 -2.39 14.14
CA ASP A 37 -4.43 -2.14 13.99
C ASP A 37 -4.98 -2.60 12.65
N ASP A 38 -4.19 -2.52 11.59
CA ASP A 38 -4.65 -2.87 10.25
C ASP A 38 -3.48 -3.35 9.40
N ALA A 39 -3.81 -4.10 8.36
CA ALA A 39 -2.84 -4.60 7.40
C ALA A 39 -3.47 -4.65 6.01
N GLY A 40 -2.68 -4.41 4.99
CA GLY A 40 -3.12 -4.53 3.61
C GLY A 40 -1.98 -4.97 2.71
N MET A 41 -2.33 -5.62 1.62
CA MET A 41 -1.37 -6.08 0.62
C MET A 41 -1.94 -5.93 -0.77
N HIS A 42 -1.07 -5.64 -1.73
CA HIS A 42 -1.38 -5.76 -3.14
C HIS A 42 -0.26 -6.55 -3.81
N VAL A 43 -0.64 -7.61 -4.49
CA VAL A 43 0.32 -8.53 -5.11
C VAL A 43 -0.05 -8.72 -6.57
N GLU A 44 0.92 -8.45 -7.43
CA GLU A 44 0.87 -8.78 -8.84
C GLU A 44 2.11 -9.56 -9.18
N ARG A 45 2.12 -10.17 -10.36
CA ARG A 45 3.28 -10.95 -10.79
C ARG A 45 4.51 -10.05 -10.87
N GLY A 46 5.52 -10.36 -10.06
CA GLY A 46 6.77 -9.63 -10.03
C GLY A 46 6.77 -8.37 -9.15
N ILE A 47 5.66 -8.05 -8.48
CA ILE A 47 5.62 -6.92 -7.57
C ILE A 47 4.67 -7.19 -6.41
N ALA A 48 5.06 -6.78 -5.22
CA ALA A 48 4.23 -6.87 -4.04
C ALA A 48 4.44 -5.66 -3.15
N LEU A 49 3.33 -5.15 -2.60
CA LEU A 49 3.33 -4.06 -1.63
C LEU A 49 2.58 -4.51 -0.38
N GLY A 50 3.07 -4.13 0.78
CA GLY A 50 2.41 -4.42 2.05
C GLY A 50 2.48 -3.25 3.01
N MET A 51 1.51 -3.19 3.91
CA MET A 51 1.35 -2.11 4.86
C MET A 51 0.85 -2.65 6.19
N ARG A 52 1.45 -2.20 7.27
CA ARG A 52 0.94 -2.34 8.64
C ARG A 52 0.61 -0.96 9.16
N ARG A 53 -0.55 -0.81 9.72
CA ARG A 53 -1.08 0.51 10.07
C ARG A 53 -1.35 0.61 11.57
N LEU A 54 -0.89 1.72 12.15
CA LEU A 54 -1.32 2.16 13.47
C LEU A 54 -2.36 3.26 13.25
N SER A 55 -3.62 2.96 13.55
CA SER A 55 -4.72 3.89 13.36
C SER A 55 -5.30 4.25 14.73
N ILE A 56 -5.18 5.50 15.10
CA ILE A 56 -5.65 5.99 16.40
C ILE A 56 -7.09 6.49 16.29
N ILE A 57 -7.49 7.00 15.13
CA ILE A 57 -8.73 7.75 14.97
C ILE A 57 -9.79 6.96 14.20
N ASP A 58 -9.46 6.42 13.02
CA ASP A 58 -10.47 5.83 12.14
C ASP A 58 -9.88 4.66 11.33
N LEU A 59 -10.36 3.45 11.60
CA LEU A 59 -9.97 2.25 10.87
C LEU A 59 -10.70 2.09 9.53
N SER A 60 -11.81 2.80 9.33
CA SER A 60 -12.62 2.67 8.12
C SER A 60 -12.06 3.46 6.94
N THR A 61 -11.19 4.44 7.19
CA THR A 61 -10.57 5.26 6.15
C THR A 61 -9.06 5.08 6.14
N GLY A 62 -8.44 5.43 5.01
CA GLY A 62 -7.00 5.37 4.87
C GLY A 62 -6.42 3.98 4.78
N HIS A 63 -7.24 2.98 4.46
CA HIS A 63 -6.75 1.62 4.23
C HIS A 63 -5.82 1.58 3.02
N GLN A 64 -4.66 0.95 3.17
CA GLN A 64 -3.65 0.86 2.11
C GLN A 64 -3.37 -0.60 1.77
N PRO A 65 -2.87 -0.92 0.58
CA PRO A 65 -2.49 0.00 -0.51
C PRO A 65 -3.67 0.73 -1.14
N ILE A 66 -3.42 1.94 -1.61
CA ILE A 66 -4.40 2.77 -2.29
C ILE A 66 -4.13 2.72 -3.80
N HIS A 67 -5.18 2.75 -4.60
CA HIS A 67 -5.06 2.72 -6.06
C HIS A 67 -5.76 3.92 -6.70
N ASN A 68 -5.39 4.20 -7.95
CA ASN A 68 -6.06 5.19 -8.76
C ASN A 68 -7.40 4.65 -9.30
N GLU A 69 -8.09 5.43 -10.14
CA GLU A 69 -9.45 5.13 -10.58
C GLU A 69 -9.57 3.79 -11.32
N ASP A 70 -8.57 3.42 -12.10
CA ASP A 70 -8.57 2.20 -12.91
C ASP A 70 -7.68 1.08 -12.36
N GLN A 71 -7.16 1.26 -11.16
CA GLN A 71 -6.31 0.28 -10.47
C GLN A 71 -5.00 -0.05 -11.21
N THR A 72 -4.49 0.92 -11.99
CA THR A 72 -3.22 0.76 -12.67
C THR A 72 -2.03 1.27 -11.88
N VAL A 73 -2.27 2.08 -10.86
CA VAL A 73 -1.23 2.64 -9.99
C VAL A 73 -1.60 2.36 -8.54
N TRP A 74 -0.66 1.81 -7.79
CA TRP A 74 -0.85 1.47 -6.38
C TRP A 74 0.24 2.13 -5.53
N VAL A 75 -0.12 2.54 -4.32
CA VAL A 75 0.81 3.19 -3.41
C VAL A 75 0.60 2.72 -1.98
N VAL A 76 1.70 2.54 -1.28
CA VAL A 76 1.73 2.49 0.19
C VAL A 76 2.55 3.68 0.67
N PHE A 77 2.07 4.36 1.70
CA PHE A 77 2.65 5.62 2.12
C PHE A 77 2.57 5.76 3.64
N ASN A 78 3.71 6.05 4.25
CA ASN A 78 3.80 6.35 5.67
C ASN A 78 4.24 7.81 5.81
N GLY A 79 3.28 8.73 5.91
CA GLY A 79 3.57 10.16 5.99
C GLY A 79 2.32 11.00 5.84
N GLU A 80 2.53 12.26 5.54
CA GLU A 80 1.48 13.25 5.38
C GLU A 80 1.70 14.07 4.11
N ILE A 81 0.62 14.40 3.42
CA ILE A 81 0.64 15.31 2.30
C ILE A 81 -0.05 16.61 2.76
N TYR A 82 0.77 17.59 3.16
CA TYR A 82 0.25 18.79 3.81
C TYR A 82 -0.57 19.68 2.88
N ASN A 83 -0.28 19.65 1.59
CA ASN A 83 -1.00 20.43 0.57
C ASN A 83 -2.05 19.59 -0.18
N TYR A 84 -2.62 18.56 0.46
CA TYR A 84 -3.53 17.64 -0.22
C TYR A 84 -4.77 18.34 -0.78
N ARG A 85 -5.25 19.39 -0.10
CA ARG A 85 -6.44 20.14 -0.57
C ARG A 85 -6.16 20.86 -1.89
N GLU A 86 -5.00 21.50 -2.00
CA GLU A 86 -4.58 22.17 -3.22
C GLU A 86 -4.42 21.19 -4.37
N LEU A 87 -3.77 20.07 -4.12
CA LEU A 87 -3.59 19.02 -5.11
C LEU A 87 -4.94 18.46 -5.58
N ARG A 88 -5.85 18.24 -4.66
CA ARG A 88 -7.20 17.78 -4.97
C ARG A 88 -7.94 18.73 -5.88
N GLN A 89 -7.87 20.04 -5.59
CA GLN A 89 -8.48 21.07 -6.40
C GLN A 89 -7.93 21.11 -7.83
N GLN A 90 -6.65 20.76 -8.01
CA GLN A 90 -6.03 20.68 -9.32
C GLN A 90 -6.39 19.40 -10.08
N LEU A 91 -6.53 18.29 -9.37
CA LEU A 91 -6.73 16.98 -9.98
C LEU A 91 -8.20 16.64 -10.29
N GLU A 92 -9.14 17.07 -9.45
CA GLU A 92 -10.56 16.78 -9.66
C GLU A 92 -11.08 17.32 -10.98
N PRO A 93 -10.77 18.57 -11.39
CA PRO A 93 -11.21 19.07 -12.70
C PRO A 93 -10.61 18.31 -13.88
N LEU A 94 -9.53 17.57 -13.68
CA LEU A 94 -8.90 16.74 -14.70
C LEU A 94 -9.49 15.33 -14.77
N GLY A 95 -10.50 15.02 -13.95
CA GLY A 95 -11.17 13.73 -13.93
C GLY A 95 -10.70 12.75 -12.89
N HIS A 96 -9.84 13.15 -11.99
CA HIS A 96 -9.37 12.31 -10.89
C HIS A 96 -10.29 12.38 -9.68
N ARG A 97 -10.28 11.35 -8.85
CA ARG A 97 -11.12 11.26 -7.64
C ARG A 97 -10.39 10.57 -6.49
#